data_e2cf513279d341df3245422d7d1c0f39
#
_entry.id   e2cf513279d341df3245422d7d1c0f39
#
_cell.length_a   1.000
_cell.length_b   1.000
_cell.length_c   1.000
_cell.angle_alpha   90.00
_cell.angle_beta   90.00
_cell.angle_gamma   90.00
#
_symmetry.space_group_name_H-M   'P 1'
#
loop_
_entity.id
_entity.type
_entity.pdbx_description
1 polymer ?
#
loop_
_entity_poly.entity_id
_entity_poly.type
_entity_poly.pdbx_seq_one_letter_code
_entity_poly.pdbx_strand_id
1 'polypeptide(L)'
;MTEFPVVLVINCGSSSIKFSVLDAASCDCLLNGVAEGINAERASLSLNGGEPVALAQRGYEGALQAIAGALAQRDLIDSVALIGHRVAHGGDLFTESVIISEEVINNIRQVSSLAPLHNYASLSGIASAQRLFPEVMQVAVFDTSFHQTLAPEAFLYGLPWEYYQNLGVRRYGFHGTSHRYVSQRALALLGLPEQESGLVIAHLGNGASICAVRNGRSVDTSMGDDAAGGADDGHPQR
;
A
#
# COMPACT_ATOMS: atom_id res chain seq x y z
N MET A 1 26.64 6.79 13.26
CA MET A 1 25.25 7.13 13.61
C MET A 1 24.74 8.02 12.48
N THR A 2 23.76 7.56 11.72
CA THR A 2 23.08 8.40 10.73
C THR A 2 22.33 9.48 11.48
N GLU A 3 22.69 10.75 11.27
CA GLU A 3 22.09 11.91 11.96
C GLU A 3 20.65 12.23 11.48
N PHE A 4 20.12 11.45 10.53
CA PHE A 4 18.86 11.79 9.87
C PHE A 4 17.80 10.71 10.09
N PRO A 5 16.55 11.11 10.41
CA PRO A 5 15.45 10.16 10.56
C PRO A 5 15.14 9.50 9.20
N VAL A 6 14.82 8.21 9.25
CA VAL A 6 14.40 7.44 8.09
C VAL A 6 12.97 6.94 8.23
N VAL A 7 12.30 6.72 7.10
CA VAL A 7 10.97 6.12 7.01
C VAL A 7 11.12 4.72 6.44
N LEU A 8 10.64 3.72 7.17
CA LEU A 8 10.51 2.35 6.68
C LEU A 8 9.13 2.18 6.05
N VAL A 9 9.09 1.92 4.74
CA VAL A 9 7.85 1.63 4.01
C VAL A 9 7.72 0.13 3.83
N ILE A 10 6.57 -0.44 4.21
CA ILE A 10 6.30 -1.88 4.16
C ILE A 10 5.05 -2.14 3.31
N ASN A 11 5.17 -3.07 2.37
CA ASN A 11 4.08 -3.58 1.57
C ASN A 11 4.02 -5.10 1.70
N CYS A 12 3.10 -5.59 2.51
CA CYS A 12 2.88 -7.02 2.76
C CYS A 12 1.88 -7.59 1.74
N GLY A 13 2.34 -8.56 0.97
CA GLY A 13 1.51 -9.44 0.16
C GLY A 13 1.30 -10.79 0.85
N SER A 14 0.50 -11.67 0.24
CA SER A 14 0.20 -13.01 0.79
C SER A 14 1.44 -13.93 0.91
N SER A 15 2.45 -13.73 0.08
CA SER A 15 3.67 -14.56 0.03
C SER A 15 4.97 -13.75 0.04
N SER A 16 4.89 -12.41 0.11
CA SER A 16 6.09 -11.57 0.05
C SER A 16 5.91 -10.29 0.87
N ILE A 17 7.03 -9.71 1.27
CA ILE A 17 7.11 -8.37 1.84
C ILE A 17 8.09 -7.56 1.01
N LYS A 18 7.61 -6.49 0.38
CA LYS A 18 8.46 -5.47 -0.24
C LYS A 18 8.67 -4.34 0.75
N PHE A 19 9.88 -3.81 0.81
CA PHE A 19 10.16 -2.67 1.67
C PHE A 19 11.12 -1.68 1.04
N SER A 20 11.07 -0.45 1.52
CA SER A 20 12.02 0.60 1.22
C SER A 20 12.31 1.42 2.48
N VAL A 21 13.55 1.82 2.64
CA VAL A 21 13.99 2.77 3.68
C VAL A 21 14.32 4.07 2.97
N LEU A 22 13.63 5.12 3.33
CA LEU A 22 13.75 6.43 2.72
C LEU A 22 14.33 7.42 3.72
N ASP A 23 15.19 8.30 3.26
CA ASP A 23 15.53 9.51 4.01
C ASP A 23 14.27 10.36 4.19
N ALA A 24 13.98 10.78 5.42
CA ALA A 24 12.73 11.48 5.73
C ALA A 24 12.68 12.91 5.14
N ALA A 25 13.80 13.51 4.84
CA ALA A 25 13.88 14.88 4.31
C ALA A 25 13.88 14.92 2.78
N SER A 26 14.73 14.09 2.14
CA SER A 26 14.91 14.08 0.69
C SER A 26 13.98 13.10 -0.03
N CYS A 27 13.43 12.11 0.69
CA CYS A 27 12.74 10.94 0.15
C CYS A 27 13.64 10.04 -0.73
N ASP A 28 14.95 10.18 -0.64
CA ASP A 28 15.89 9.30 -1.35
C ASP A 28 15.84 7.89 -0.76
N CYS A 29 15.85 6.90 -1.65
CA CYS A 29 15.84 5.50 -1.24
C CYS A 29 17.24 5.07 -0.81
N LEU A 30 17.43 4.82 0.48
CA LEU A 30 18.70 4.37 1.08
C LEU A 30 18.89 2.86 1.00
N LEU A 31 17.78 2.11 1.11
CA LEU A 31 17.76 0.65 1.06
C LEU A 31 16.39 0.21 0.56
N ASN A 32 16.37 -0.80 -0.29
CA ASN A 32 15.14 -1.49 -0.65
C ASN A 32 15.35 -3.00 -0.69
N GLY A 33 14.28 -3.75 -0.70
CA GLY A 33 14.38 -5.20 -0.80
C GLY A 33 13.03 -5.88 -0.85
N VAL A 34 13.10 -7.18 -1.06
CA VAL A 34 11.95 -8.05 -1.09
C VAL A 34 12.26 -9.36 -0.35
N ALA A 35 11.39 -9.71 0.60
CA ALA A 35 11.32 -11.04 1.16
C ALA A 35 10.28 -11.84 0.38
N GLU A 36 10.69 -12.94 -0.24
CA GLU A 36 9.83 -13.78 -1.08
C GLU A 36 9.65 -15.17 -0.50
N GLY A 37 8.52 -15.80 -0.86
CA GLY A 37 8.21 -17.14 -0.40
C GLY A 37 8.14 -17.24 1.12
N ILE A 38 7.73 -16.18 1.83
CA ILE A 38 7.84 -16.08 3.29
C ILE A 38 7.17 -17.24 4.05
N ASN A 39 6.16 -17.87 3.45
CA ASN A 39 5.48 -19.05 4.00
C ASN A 39 5.99 -20.38 3.40
N ALA A 40 6.90 -20.34 2.43
CA ALA A 40 7.43 -21.52 1.73
C ALA A 40 8.69 -22.05 2.41
N GLU A 41 9.16 -23.23 1.96
CA GLU A 41 10.39 -23.84 2.47
C GLU A 41 11.65 -23.03 2.14
N ARG A 42 11.64 -22.33 1.01
CA ARG A 42 12.77 -21.54 0.51
C ARG A 42 12.45 -20.05 0.58
N ALA A 43 12.10 -19.57 1.78
CA ALA A 43 11.93 -18.16 2.02
C ALA A 43 13.28 -17.43 1.94
N SER A 44 13.33 -16.27 1.29
CA SER A 44 14.58 -15.53 1.10
C SER A 44 14.35 -14.03 1.14
N LEU A 45 15.41 -13.27 1.43
CA LEU A 45 15.45 -11.80 1.39
C LEU A 45 16.51 -11.36 0.37
N SER A 46 16.10 -10.54 -0.58
CA SER A 46 16.99 -9.83 -1.51
C SER A 46 17.03 -8.35 -1.18
N LEU A 47 18.21 -7.76 -1.19
CA LEU A 47 18.44 -6.34 -0.90
C LEU A 47 18.99 -5.64 -2.14
N ASN A 48 18.42 -4.49 -2.52
CA ASN A 48 18.85 -3.68 -3.68
C ASN A 48 19.01 -4.48 -4.98
N GLY A 49 18.16 -5.50 -5.20
CA GLY A 49 18.24 -6.39 -6.36
C GLY A 49 19.43 -7.36 -6.35
N GLY A 50 20.12 -7.51 -5.21
CA GLY A 50 21.20 -8.47 -5.04
C GLY A 50 20.71 -9.90 -4.88
N GLU A 51 21.66 -10.83 -4.68
CA GLU A 51 21.39 -12.26 -4.53
C GLU A 51 20.50 -12.54 -3.31
N PRO A 52 19.53 -13.46 -3.43
CA PRO A 52 18.64 -13.82 -2.34
C PRO A 52 19.37 -14.62 -1.24
N VAL A 53 19.18 -14.19 0.00
CA VAL A 53 19.69 -14.86 1.19
C VAL A 53 18.54 -15.57 1.90
N ALA A 54 18.70 -16.83 2.25
CA ALA A 54 17.66 -17.61 2.93
C ALA A 54 17.27 -16.99 4.27
N LEU A 55 15.97 -16.95 4.56
CA LEU A 55 15.47 -16.49 5.86
C LEU A 55 15.73 -17.57 6.92
N ALA A 56 16.18 -17.15 8.10
CA ALA A 56 16.36 -18.04 9.25
C ALA A 56 15.01 -18.54 9.80
N GLN A 57 13.96 -17.74 9.68
CA GLN A 57 12.61 -18.05 10.15
C GLN A 57 11.58 -17.65 9.08
N ARG A 58 10.54 -18.47 8.91
CA ARG A 58 9.45 -18.24 7.96
C ARG A 58 8.39 -17.27 8.53
N GLY A 59 7.50 -16.85 7.66
CA GLY A 59 6.36 -16.00 7.98
C GLY A 59 6.70 -14.53 8.03
N TYR A 60 5.69 -13.72 8.29
CA TYR A 60 5.83 -12.26 8.35
C TYR A 60 6.84 -11.83 9.41
N GLU A 61 6.82 -12.47 10.57
CA GLU A 61 7.74 -12.15 11.67
C GLU A 61 9.19 -12.42 11.29
N GLY A 62 9.49 -13.63 10.75
CA GLY A 62 10.85 -13.98 10.32
C GLY A 62 11.36 -13.06 9.21
N ALA A 63 10.51 -12.71 8.25
CA ALA A 63 10.87 -11.78 7.19
C ALA A 63 11.16 -10.37 7.73
N LEU A 64 10.33 -9.85 8.65
CA LEU A 64 10.55 -8.53 9.27
C LEU A 64 11.77 -8.53 10.21
N GLN A 65 12.06 -9.64 10.92
CA GLN A 65 13.31 -9.79 11.69
C GLN A 65 14.53 -9.72 10.77
N ALA A 66 14.49 -10.38 9.61
CA ALA A 66 15.58 -10.30 8.64
C ALA A 66 15.76 -8.88 8.07
N ILE A 67 14.65 -8.17 7.80
CA ILE A 67 14.68 -6.77 7.38
C ILE A 67 15.29 -5.89 8.48
N ALA A 68 14.84 -6.04 9.74
CA ALA A 68 15.40 -5.32 10.89
C ALA A 68 16.90 -5.60 11.07
N GLY A 69 17.32 -6.86 10.89
CA GLY A 69 18.73 -7.24 10.88
C GLY A 69 19.54 -6.57 9.78
N ALA A 70 18.95 -6.43 8.58
CA ALA A 70 19.60 -5.72 7.47
C ALA A 70 19.71 -4.21 7.72
N LEU A 71 18.75 -3.60 8.43
CA LEU A 71 18.83 -2.21 8.89
C LEU A 71 19.92 -2.04 9.96
N ALA A 72 19.97 -2.95 10.93
CA ALA A 72 20.98 -2.93 12.00
C ALA A 72 22.42 -3.02 11.45
N GLN A 73 22.66 -3.89 10.46
CA GLN A 73 23.96 -4.03 9.80
C GLN A 73 24.42 -2.75 9.04
N ARG A 74 23.50 -1.80 8.84
CA ARG A 74 23.75 -0.52 8.13
C ARG A 74 23.58 0.69 9.04
N ASP A 75 23.50 0.48 10.35
CA ASP A 75 23.27 1.53 11.35
C ASP A 75 22.00 2.38 11.07
N LEU A 76 20.98 1.78 10.43
CA LEU A 76 19.72 2.46 10.09
C LEU A 76 18.60 2.17 11.09
N ILE A 77 18.70 1.11 11.90
CA ILE A 77 17.58 0.63 12.72
C ILE A 77 17.15 1.66 13.77
N ASP A 78 18.10 2.29 14.44
CA ASP A 78 17.83 3.30 15.48
C ASP A 78 17.38 4.65 14.90
N SER A 79 17.51 4.82 13.59
CA SER A 79 17.10 6.03 12.87
C SER A 79 15.67 5.93 12.32
N VAL A 80 15.00 4.76 12.46
CA VAL A 80 13.61 4.57 12.00
C VAL A 80 12.66 5.41 12.85
N ALA A 81 12.19 6.53 12.29
CA ALA A 81 11.29 7.46 12.96
C ALA A 81 9.82 7.18 12.66
N LEU A 82 9.52 6.52 11.54
CA LEU A 82 8.17 6.22 11.08
C LEU A 82 8.15 4.93 10.27
N ILE A 83 7.08 4.15 10.42
CA ILE A 83 6.80 3.00 9.54
C ILE A 83 5.49 3.25 8.80
N GLY A 84 5.56 3.23 7.46
CA GLY A 84 4.39 3.31 6.58
C GLY A 84 3.97 1.92 6.11
N HIS A 85 2.72 1.55 6.31
CA HIS A 85 2.14 0.29 5.84
C HIS A 85 1.16 0.54 4.70
N ARG A 86 1.38 -0.09 3.55
CA ARG A 86 0.35 -0.16 2.53
C ARG A 86 -0.74 -1.12 2.98
N VAL A 87 -1.99 -0.68 2.92
CA VAL A 87 -3.20 -1.49 3.11
C VAL A 87 -4.03 -1.41 1.83
N ALA A 88 -4.41 -2.57 1.28
CA ALA A 88 -5.08 -2.60 -0.01
C ALA A 88 -6.47 -1.96 0.05
N HIS A 89 -7.26 -2.26 1.07
CA HIS A 89 -8.64 -1.82 1.13
C HIS A 89 -8.98 -1.13 2.44
N GLY A 90 -9.43 0.13 2.35
CA GLY A 90 -9.89 0.93 3.49
C GLY A 90 -11.41 1.02 3.62
N GLY A 91 -12.17 0.41 2.71
CA GLY A 91 -13.62 0.58 2.64
C GLY A 91 -13.99 2.03 2.37
N ASP A 92 -15.09 2.45 2.93
CA ASP A 92 -15.52 3.84 3.05
C ASP A 92 -15.11 4.49 4.38
N LEU A 93 -14.45 3.72 5.26
CA LEU A 93 -14.01 4.18 6.57
C LEU A 93 -12.74 5.04 6.51
N PHE A 94 -11.88 4.83 5.51
CA PHE A 94 -10.60 5.50 5.42
C PHE A 94 -10.47 6.33 4.14
N THR A 95 -10.53 7.65 4.30
CA THR A 95 -10.39 8.64 3.23
C THR A 95 -8.97 9.21 3.11
N GLU A 96 -8.13 8.94 4.10
CA GLU A 96 -6.74 9.40 4.17
C GLU A 96 -5.85 8.42 4.95
N SER A 97 -4.56 8.70 5.01
CA SER A 97 -3.62 7.94 5.83
C SER A 97 -3.85 8.21 7.30
N VAL A 98 -3.75 7.18 8.15
CA VAL A 98 -4.03 7.28 9.58
C VAL A 98 -2.93 6.66 10.42
N ILE A 99 -2.68 7.21 11.61
CA ILE A 99 -1.81 6.58 12.63
C ILE A 99 -2.50 5.30 13.10
N ILE A 100 -1.75 4.21 13.13
CA ILE A 100 -2.28 2.90 13.52
C ILE A 100 -2.51 2.85 15.04
N SER A 101 -3.77 2.67 15.41
CA SER A 101 -4.25 2.40 16.76
C SER A 101 -4.99 1.06 16.77
N GLU A 102 -5.36 0.55 17.95
CA GLU A 102 -6.22 -0.62 18.08
C GLU A 102 -7.57 -0.43 17.36
N GLU A 103 -8.13 0.77 17.39
CA GLU A 103 -9.35 1.10 16.68
C GLU A 103 -9.14 0.97 15.15
N VAL A 104 -8.04 1.52 14.63
CA VAL A 104 -7.68 1.42 13.21
C VAL A 104 -7.49 -0.04 12.79
N ILE A 105 -6.81 -0.85 13.60
CA ILE A 105 -6.64 -2.29 13.36
C ILE A 105 -8.00 -3.01 13.28
N ASN A 106 -8.92 -2.70 14.20
CA ASN A 106 -10.25 -3.27 14.21
C ASN A 106 -11.07 -2.86 12.99
N ASN A 107 -10.97 -1.59 12.58
CA ASN A 107 -11.63 -1.08 11.39
C ASN A 107 -11.07 -1.72 10.10
N ILE A 108 -9.74 -1.89 9.98
CA ILE A 108 -9.13 -2.65 8.87
C ILE A 108 -9.63 -4.10 8.86
N ARG A 109 -9.75 -4.73 10.04
CA ARG A 109 -10.28 -6.09 10.16
C ARG A 109 -11.73 -6.18 9.71
N GLN A 110 -12.56 -5.19 10.04
CA GLN A 110 -13.95 -5.11 9.64
C GLN A 110 -14.10 -5.06 8.10
N VAL A 111 -13.29 -4.26 7.41
CA VAL A 111 -13.35 -4.14 5.95
C VAL A 111 -12.55 -5.23 5.21
N SER A 112 -11.90 -6.16 5.93
CA SER A 112 -11.08 -7.20 5.31
C SER A 112 -11.88 -8.21 4.49
N SER A 113 -13.20 -8.30 4.68
CA SER A 113 -14.09 -9.10 3.81
C SER A 113 -14.07 -8.61 2.36
N LEU A 114 -13.76 -7.33 2.10
CA LEU A 114 -13.70 -6.74 0.76
C LEU A 114 -12.37 -7.07 0.03
N ALA A 115 -11.31 -7.37 0.77
CA ALA A 115 -10.01 -7.77 0.20
C ALA A 115 -9.27 -8.73 1.14
N PRO A 116 -9.80 -9.96 1.37
CA PRO A 116 -9.32 -10.83 2.45
C PRO A 116 -7.85 -11.22 2.29
N LEU A 117 -7.40 -11.55 1.08
CA LEU A 117 -6.01 -11.96 0.83
C LEU A 117 -5.00 -10.84 1.09
N HIS A 118 -5.39 -9.59 0.86
CA HIS A 118 -4.49 -8.44 0.99
C HIS A 118 -4.52 -7.85 2.41
N ASN A 119 -5.70 -7.60 2.95
CA ASN A 119 -5.82 -6.94 4.24
C ASN A 119 -5.31 -7.81 5.41
N TYR A 120 -5.53 -9.14 5.38
CA TYR A 120 -4.96 -10.02 6.40
C TYR A 120 -3.43 -10.07 6.34
N ALA A 121 -2.84 -10.01 5.14
CA ALA A 121 -1.40 -9.89 4.98
C ALA A 121 -0.87 -8.58 5.59
N SER A 122 -1.55 -7.47 5.31
CA SER A 122 -1.21 -6.16 5.88
C SER A 122 -1.32 -6.16 7.41
N LEU A 123 -2.40 -6.71 7.97
CA LEU A 123 -2.58 -6.84 9.43
C LEU A 123 -1.49 -7.69 10.08
N SER A 124 -1.08 -8.79 9.42
CA SER A 124 0.02 -9.63 9.92
C SER A 124 1.35 -8.89 9.92
N GLY A 125 1.61 -8.11 8.88
CA GLY A 125 2.78 -7.24 8.79
C GLY A 125 2.78 -6.15 9.86
N ILE A 126 1.67 -5.46 10.06
CA ILE A 126 1.48 -4.44 11.11
C ILE A 126 1.76 -5.04 12.49
N ALA A 127 1.12 -6.16 12.83
CA ALA A 127 1.31 -6.81 14.13
C ALA A 127 2.76 -7.23 14.38
N SER A 128 3.46 -7.71 13.34
CA SER A 128 4.87 -8.08 13.44
C SER A 128 5.78 -6.86 13.57
N ALA A 129 5.49 -5.78 12.83
CA ALA A 129 6.24 -4.53 12.93
C ALA A 129 6.07 -3.85 14.31
N GLN A 130 4.85 -3.87 14.87
CA GLN A 130 4.60 -3.34 16.23
C GLN A 130 5.40 -4.07 17.31
N ARG A 131 5.61 -5.40 17.17
CA ARG A 131 6.44 -6.16 18.10
C ARG A 131 7.94 -5.84 17.98
N LEU A 132 8.41 -5.59 16.76
CA LEU A 132 9.84 -5.33 16.49
C LEU A 132 10.21 -3.86 16.72
N PHE A 133 9.27 -2.94 16.55
CA PHE A 133 9.46 -1.50 16.67
C PHE A 133 8.36 -0.89 17.55
N PRO A 134 8.32 -1.25 18.86
CA PRO A 134 7.20 -0.88 19.74
C PRO A 134 7.06 0.62 19.98
N GLU A 135 8.17 1.37 19.91
CA GLU A 135 8.18 2.81 20.16
C GLU A 135 8.07 3.66 18.87
N VAL A 136 8.09 3.00 17.70
CA VAL A 136 8.04 3.72 16.42
C VAL A 136 6.60 3.93 15.98
N MET A 137 6.26 5.17 15.63
CA MET A 137 4.96 5.51 15.07
C MET A 137 4.72 4.75 13.77
N GLN A 138 3.53 4.19 13.61
CA GLN A 138 3.15 3.44 12.41
C GLN A 138 1.90 4.04 11.76
N VAL A 139 1.88 4.11 10.44
CA VAL A 139 0.83 4.73 9.64
C VAL A 139 0.31 3.75 8.60
N ALA A 140 -1.01 3.64 8.49
CA ALA A 140 -1.67 2.91 7.41
C ALA A 140 -1.99 3.84 6.24
N VAL A 141 -1.66 3.41 5.03
CA VAL A 141 -1.90 4.11 3.77
C VAL A 141 -2.73 3.20 2.87
N PHE A 142 -3.92 3.65 2.47
CA PHE A 142 -4.90 2.81 1.79
C PHE A 142 -4.92 3.07 0.29
N ASP A 143 -4.91 2.01 -0.52
CA ASP A 143 -5.00 2.13 -1.98
C ASP A 143 -6.33 2.74 -2.43
N THR A 144 -7.39 2.55 -1.65
CA THR A 144 -8.74 3.04 -1.96
C THR A 144 -8.97 4.50 -1.56
N SER A 145 -8.12 5.09 -0.70
CA SER A 145 -8.40 6.40 -0.09
C SER A 145 -8.45 7.54 -1.10
N PHE A 146 -7.60 7.54 -2.12
CA PHE A 146 -7.59 8.57 -3.17
C PHE A 146 -8.89 8.59 -3.98
N HIS A 147 -9.57 7.46 -4.11
CA HIS A 147 -10.79 7.30 -4.87
C HIS A 147 -12.06 7.60 -4.05
N GLN A 148 -11.94 7.97 -2.78
CA GLN A 148 -13.09 8.38 -1.96
C GLN A 148 -13.71 9.71 -2.43
N THR A 149 -13.09 10.39 -3.38
CA THR A 149 -13.62 11.59 -4.04
C THR A 149 -14.53 11.29 -5.23
N LEU A 150 -14.73 10.00 -5.59
CA LEU A 150 -15.66 9.60 -6.65
C LEU A 150 -17.08 10.04 -6.32
N ALA A 151 -17.77 10.62 -7.31
CA ALA A 151 -19.17 10.98 -7.19
C ALA A 151 -20.08 9.72 -7.27
N PRO A 152 -21.32 9.77 -6.74
CA PRO A 152 -22.21 8.60 -6.73
C PRO A 152 -22.40 7.96 -8.11
N GLU A 153 -22.53 8.74 -9.16
CA GLU A 153 -22.64 8.27 -10.53
C GLU A 153 -21.40 7.54 -11.06
N ALA A 154 -20.23 7.73 -10.43
CA ALA A 154 -18.99 7.08 -10.79
C ALA A 154 -18.73 5.82 -9.93
N PHE A 155 -19.15 5.79 -8.68
CA PHE A 155 -18.90 4.66 -7.81
C PHE A 155 -20.05 3.65 -7.71
N LEU A 156 -21.30 4.03 -7.99
CA LEU A 156 -22.45 3.13 -7.93
C LEU A 156 -22.52 2.23 -9.17
N TYR A 157 -22.82 0.96 -8.95
CA TYR A 157 -23.16 0.04 -10.03
C TYR A 157 -24.67 0.13 -10.35
N GLY A 158 -25.05 -0.24 -11.56
CA GLY A 158 -26.45 -0.35 -11.99
C GLY A 158 -27.17 -1.55 -11.36
N LEU A 159 -27.05 -1.71 -10.05
CA LEU A 159 -27.65 -2.78 -9.24
C LEU A 159 -28.70 -2.20 -8.30
N PRO A 160 -29.63 -3.03 -7.73
CA PRO A 160 -30.53 -2.58 -6.68
C PRO A 160 -29.78 -1.90 -5.54
N TRP A 161 -30.33 -0.78 -5.06
CA TRP A 161 -29.71 0.09 -4.06
C TRP A 161 -29.31 -0.65 -2.76
N GLU A 162 -30.06 -1.71 -2.43
CA GLU A 162 -29.82 -2.52 -1.23
C GLU A 162 -28.42 -3.18 -1.23
N TYR A 163 -27.85 -3.49 -2.39
CA TYR A 163 -26.48 -4.05 -2.49
C TYR A 163 -25.43 -3.04 -2.04
N TYR A 164 -25.58 -1.78 -2.40
CA TYR A 164 -24.71 -0.75 -1.88
C TYR A 164 -24.97 -0.51 -0.40
N GLN A 165 -26.21 -0.32 -0.02
CA GLN A 165 -26.58 0.09 1.33
C GLN A 165 -26.27 -0.98 2.39
N ASN A 166 -26.50 -2.26 2.10
CA ASN A 166 -26.39 -3.34 3.06
C ASN A 166 -25.07 -4.12 2.95
N LEU A 167 -24.46 -4.14 1.77
CA LEU A 167 -23.28 -4.96 1.48
C LEU A 167 -22.07 -4.14 1.07
N GLY A 168 -22.19 -2.81 0.91
CA GLY A 168 -21.11 -1.95 0.48
C GLY A 168 -20.65 -2.18 -0.96
N VAL A 169 -21.51 -2.78 -1.80
CA VAL A 169 -21.16 -3.09 -3.20
C VAL A 169 -21.12 -1.81 -4.02
N ARG A 170 -19.89 -1.37 -4.31
CA ARG A 170 -19.59 -0.16 -5.08
C ARG A 170 -18.21 -0.26 -5.70
N ARG A 171 -17.89 0.66 -6.62
CA ARG A 171 -16.51 0.85 -7.07
C ARG A 171 -15.72 1.57 -5.98
N TYR A 172 -14.63 0.97 -5.52
CA TYR A 172 -13.69 1.57 -4.56
C TYR A 172 -12.44 2.11 -5.27
N GLY A 173 -11.94 1.39 -6.26
CA GLY A 173 -10.69 1.70 -6.93
C GLY A 173 -9.46 1.36 -6.09
N PHE A 174 -8.34 1.10 -6.75
CA PHE A 174 -7.07 0.72 -6.12
C PHE A 174 -5.90 1.48 -6.72
N HIS A 175 -4.68 1.23 -6.22
CA HIS A 175 -3.47 1.94 -6.61
C HIS A 175 -3.57 3.47 -6.38
N GLY A 176 -4.46 3.91 -5.50
CA GLY A 176 -4.74 5.32 -5.27
C GLY A 176 -3.51 6.12 -4.86
N THR A 177 -2.62 5.53 -4.04
CA THR A 177 -1.34 6.14 -3.67
C THR A 177 -0.48 6.44 -4.89
N SER A 178 -0.41 5.50 -5.85
CA SER A 178 0.31 5.68 -7.10
C SER A 178 -0.33 6.76 -7.97
N HIS A 179 -1.65 6.71 -8.17
CA HIS A 179 -2.37 7.70 -8.95
C HIS A 179 -2.23 9.12 -8.39
N ARG A 180 -2.35 9.27 -7.07
CA ARG A 180 -2.14 10.54 -6.37
C ARG A 180 -0.72 11.07 -6.58
N TYR A 181 0.29 10.23 -6.31
CA TYR A 181 1.69 10.63 -6.44
C TYR A 181 2.04 11.03 -7.87
N VAL A 182 1.66 10.20 -8.85
CA VAL A 182 1.96 10.47 -10.27
C VAL A 182 1.24 11.73 -10.75
N SER A 183 -0.02 11.98 -10.32
CA SER A 183 -0.72 13.21 -10.67
C SER A 183 0.01 14.46 -10.16
N GLN A 184 0.41 14.47 -8.91
CA GLN A 184 1.15 15.58 -8.30
C GLN A 184 2.50 15.81 -8.99
N ARG A 185 3.24 14.73 -9.27
CA ARG A 185 4.55 14.80 -9.97
C ARG A 185 4.41 15.29 -11.40
N ALA A 186 3.39 14.84 -12.14
CA ALA A 186 3.12 15.28 -13.50
C ALA A 186 2.82 16.79 -13.54
N LEU A 187 1.94 17.28 -12.67
CA LEU A 187 1.63 18.70 -12.58
C LEU A 187 2.86 19.56 -12.25
N ALA A 188 3.67 19.09 -11.28
CA ALA A 188 4.91 19.78 -10.91
C ALA A 188 5.92 19.83 -12.07
N LEU A 189 6.12 18.72 -12.80
CA LEU A 189 7.02 18.64 -13.96
C LEU A 189 6.55 19.52 -15.13
N LEU A 190 5.23 19.62 -15.34
CA LEU A 190 4.64 20.42 -16.43
C LEU A 190 4.46 21.88 -16.05
N GLY A 191 4.68 22.25 -14.79
CA GLY A 191 4.41 23.61 -14.28
C GLY A 191 2.95 23.98 -14.34
N LEU A 192 2.05 23.00 -14.25
CA LEU A 192 0.61 23.22 -14.32
C LEU A 192 -0.01 23.36 -12.92
N PRO A 193 -0.97 24.28 -12.73
CA PRO A 193 -1.71 24.39 -11.47
C PRO A 193 -2.59 23.15 -11.27
N GLU A 194 -2.76 22.74 -10.01
CA GLU A 194 -3.67 21.62 -9.68
C GLU A 194 -5.12 21.97 -10.05
N GLN A 195 -5.53 23.20 -9.75
CA GLN A 195 -6.82 23.71 -10.17
C GLN A 195 -6.85 23.91 -11.70
N GLU A 196 -7.97 23.55 -12.32
CA GLU A 196 -8.18 23.56 -13.78
C GLU A 196 -7.37 22.48 -14.54
N SER A 197 -6.78 21.50 -13.81
CA SER A 197 -6.05 20.39 -14.40
C SER A 197 -6.95 19.19 -14.69
N GLY A 198 -6.59 18.43 -15.72
CA GLY A 198 -7.17 17.12 -16.04
C GLY A 198 -6.08 16.16 -16.49
N LEU A 199 -5.99 15.00 -15.84
CA LEU A 199 -4.99 13.96 -16.13
C LEU A 199 -5.67 12.60 -16.27
N VAL A 200 -5.13 11.77 -17.14
CA VAL A 200 -5.41 10.32 -17.17
C VAL A 200 -4.10 9.61 -16.83
N ILE A 201 -4.14 8.79 -15.82
CA ILE A 201 -2.95 8.11 -15.29
C ILE A 201 -3.15 6.61 -15.42
N ALA A 202 -2.17 5.93 -16.01
CA ALA A 202 -2.11 4.48 -16.07
C ALA A 202 -1.06 3.97 -15.08
N HIS A 203 -1.48 3.14 -14.13
CA HIS A 203 -0.62 2.31 -13.30
C HIS A 203 -0.53 0.95 -13.96
N LEU A 204 0.64 0.61 -14.49
CA LEU A 204 0.88 -0.61 -15.27
C LEU A 204 1.94 -1.46 -14.55
N GLY A 205 1.53 -2.59 -14.05
CA GLY A 205 2.37 -3.54 -13.33
C GLY A 205 1.76 -4.94 -13.41
N ASN A 206 1.97 -5.75 -12.38
CA ASN A 206 1.32 -7.06 -12.27
C ASN A 206 -0.21 -6.91 -12.16
N GLY A 207 -0.69 -5.89 -11.43
CA GLY A 207 -2.04 -5.35 -11.55
C GLY A 207 -2.01 -4.06 -12.36
N ALA A 208 -3.07 -3.77 -13.13
CA ALA A 208 -3.16 -2.58 -13.95
C ALA A 208 -4.45 -1.78 -13.64
N SER A 209 -4.35 -0.45 -13.63
CA SER A 209 -5.49 0.44 -13.47
C SER A 209 -5.27 1.75 -14.21
N ILE A 210 -6.39 2.37 -14.59
CA ILE A 210 -6.42 3.72 -15.17
C ILE A 210 -7.28 4.59 -14.24
N CYS A 211 -6.84 5.81 -14.01
CA CYS A 211 -7.57 6.78 -13.20
C CYS A 211 -7.67 8.11 -13.93
N ALA A 212 -8.87 8.68 -13.99
CA ALA A 212 -9.08 10.05 -14.38
C ALA A 212 -9.00 10.95 -13.13
N VAL A 213 -8.13 11.95 -13.19
CA VAL A 213 -7.90 12.91 -12.11
C VAL A 213 -8.27 14.31 -12.61
N ARG A 214 -9.11 15.01 -11.89
CA ARG A 214 -9.50 16.39 -12.19
C ARG A 214 -9.31 17.25 -10.94
N ASN A 215 -8.55 18.33 -11.08
CA ASN A 215 -8.25 19.25 -9.98
C ASN A 215 -7.70 18.54 -8.74
N GLY A 216 -6.77 17.61 -8.94
CA GLY A 216 -6.15 16.82 -7.87
C GLY A 216 -7.01 15.69 -7.25
N ARG A 217 -8.24 15.48 -7.77
CA ARG A 217 -9.19 14.48 -7.25
C ARG A 217 -9.43 13.36 -8.25
N SER A 218 -9.53 12.13 -7.78
CA SER A 218 -10.01 11.02 -8.58
C SER A 218 -11.48 11.24 -8.94
N VAL A 219 -11.80 11.18 -10.23
CA VAL A 219 -13.18 11.35 -10.73
C VAL A 219 -13.70 10.10 -11.41
N ASP A 220 -12.81 9.19 -11.83
CA ASP A 220 -13.14 7.86 -12.32
C ASP A 220 -11.91 6.94 -12.23
N THR A 221 -12.14 5.62 -12.14
CA THR A 221 -11.07 4.61 -12.12
C THR A 221 -11.56 3.30 -12.73
N SER A 222 -10.66 2.53 -13.32
CA SER A 222 -11.01 1.28 -14.01
C SER A 222 -11.18 0.08 -13.06
N MET A 223 -10.57 0.08 -11.86
CA MET A 223 -10.72 -1.01 -10.89
C MET A 223 -12.02 -0.85 -10.10
N GLY A 224 -12.69 -1.98 -9.86
CA GLY A 224 -14.00 -2.05 -9.25
C GLY A 224 -14.01 -2.14 -7.73
N ASP A 225 -14.77 -3.09 -7.21
CA ASP A 225 -14.96 -3.40 -5.79
C ASP A 225 -13.85 -4.31 -5.24
N ASP A 226 -13.15 -5.03 -6.10
CA ASP A 226 -12.01 -5.86 -5.74
C ASP A 226 -10.73 -5.46 -6.51
N ALA A 227 -9.59 -5.92 -6.03
CA ALA A 227 -8.30 -5.67 -6.62
C ALA A 227 -8.05 -6.48 -7.91
N ALA A 228 -8.93 -7.41 -8.28
CA ALA A 228 -8.84 -8.26 -9.47
C ALA A 228 -9.57 -7.69 -10.69
N GLY A 229 -10.45 -6.69 -10.50
CA GLY A 229 -11.30 -6.10 -11.55
C GLY A 229 -10.65 -5.03 -12.42
N GLY A 230 -9.33 -4.98 -12.52
CA GLY A 230 -8.59 -3.97 -13.31
C GLY A 230 -8.60 -4.20 -14.81
N ALA A 231 -8.06 -3.26 -15.57
CA ALA A 231 -7.81 -3.38 -16.99
C ALA A 231 -6.79 -4.49 -17.24
N ASP A 232 -7.27 -5.67 -17.57
CA ASP A 232 -6.54 -6.88 -17.93
C ASP A 232 -5.24 -7.10 -17.12
N ASP A 233 -5.34 -7.77 -15.99
CA ASP A 233 -4.20 -8.13 -15.14
C ASP A 233 -3.38 -9.32 -15.68
N GLY A 234 -3.61 -9.70 -16.95
CA GLY A 234 -2.87 -10.75 -17.63
C GLY A 234 -3.14 -12.17 -17.12
N HIS A 235 -4.10 -12.36 -16.22
CA HIS A 235 -4.55 -13.68 -15.81
C HIS A 235 -5.70 -14.14 -16.71
N PRO A 236 -5.59 -15.32 -17.35
CA PRO A 236 -6.71 -15.88 -18.11
C PRO A 236 -7.87 -16.12 -17.13
N GLN A 237 -8.97 -15.46 -17.35
CA GLN A 237 -10.22 -15.78 -16.66
C GLN A 237 -10.56 -17.24 -16.98
N ARG A 238 -10.66 -18.06 -15.94
CA ARG A 238 -11.16 -19.43 -16.04
C ARG A 238 -12.65 -19.47 -15.82
#